data_7ea5edb36c05f01ea18ffbe1afbc8945
#
_entry.id   7ea5edb36c05f01ea18ffbe1afbc8945
#
_cell.length_a   1.000
_cell.length_b   1.000
_cell.length_c   1.000
_cell.angle_alpha   90.00
_cell.angle_beta   90.00
_cell.angle_gamma   90.00
#
_symmetry.space_group_name_H-M   'P 1'
#
loop_
_entity.id
_entity.type
_entity.pdbx_description
1 polymer ?
#
loop_
_entity_poly.entity_id
_entity_poly.type
_entity_poly.pdbx_seq_one_letter_code
_entity_poly.pdbx_strand_id
1 'polypeptide(L)'
;TLKALSFINNLTVQSLIADLGCGTGGQTMVLAQHTPGSITGLDFFPEFIECFNRNAEKLNLQDRVKGVVGSMDALSFEKESLDLIWSEGAIYNIGFERGLNEWRNYLKPGGYLAVSESVWFTDHRPAEIHDFWMNAYTEIDTIPNKVVQIQKAGYIPVATFILPENCWTEHYYVPQAKAKEMFIKKYAGNKTCLLYTSDAAD
;
A
#
# COMPACT_ATOMS: atom_id res chain seq x y z
N THR A 1 -2.50 2.03 9.25
CA THR A 1 -2.51 3.44 8.81
C THR A 1 -2.20 4.39 9.97
N LEU A 2 -3.08 4.58 10.98
CA LEU A 2 -2.95 5.64 12.02
C LEU A 2 -1.66 5.54 12.86
N LYS A 3 -1.22 4.32 13.24
CA LYS A 3 0.04 4.15 13.98
C LYS A 3 1.24 4.65 13.16
N ALA A 4 1.30 4.36 11.86
CA ALA A 4 2.38 4.85 11.00
C ALA A 4 2.31 6.38 10.86
N LEU A 5 1.10 6.93 10.69
CA LEU A 5 0.89 8.37 10.60
C LEU A 5 1.34 9.12 11.86
N SER A 6 1.23 8.53 13.05
CA SER A 6 1.64 9.16 14.31
C SER A 6 3.14 9.46 14.42
N PHE A 7 3.97 8.87 13.56
CA PHE A 7 5.41 9.16 13.48
C PHE A 7 5.74 10.29 12.48
N ILE A 8 4.75 10.77 11.73
CA ILE A 8 4.94 11.81 10.73
C ILE A 8 4.55 13.16 11.32
N ASN A 9 5.52 14.07 11.34
CA ASN A 9 5.33 15.41 11.86
C ASN A 9 5.37 16.42 10.71
N ASN A 10 4.92 17.63 10.96
CA ASN A 10 5.04 18.80 10.08
C ASN A 10 4.17 18.79 8.80
N LEU A 11 3.15 17.94 8.71
CA LEU A 11 2.17 18.05 7.63
C LEU A 11 1.26 19.26 7.86
N THR A 12 1.07 20.05 6.81
CA THR A 12 0.27 21.29 6.80
C THR A 12 -0.80 21.23 5.71
N VAL A 13 -1.66 22.23 5.64
CA VAL A 13 -2.66 22.37 4.57
C VAL A 13 -2.03 22.50 3.17
N GLN A 14 -0.76 22.91 3.08
CA GLN A 14 0.00 22.99 1.83
C GLN A 14 0.75 21.70 1.50
N SER A 15 0.74 20.70 2.38
CA SER A 15 1.44 19.45 2.13
C SER A 15 0.82 18.67 0.98
N LEU A 16 1.68 18.13 0.13
CA LEU A 16 1.34 17.25 -0.98
C LEU A 16 1.68 15.81 -0.62
N ILE A 17 0.68 14.96 -0.68
CA ILE A 17 0.78 13.56 -0.29
C ILE A 17 0.43 12.69 -1.50
N ALA A 18 1.23 11.67 -1.78
CA ALA A 18 0.91 10.64 -2.75
C ALA A 18 0.64 9.32 -2.03
N ASP A 19 -0.45 8.63 -2.37
CA ASP A 19 -0.74 7.26 -1.95
C ASP A 19 -0.59 6.33 -3.17
N LEU A 20 0.50 5.56 -3.22
CA LEU A 20 0.90 4.76 -4.36
C LEU A 20 0.43 3.32 -4.22
N GLY A 21 -0.39 2.86 -5.17
CA GLY A 21 -1.14 1.62 -5.08
C GLY A 21 -2.33 1.75 -4.13
N CYS A 22 -3.07 2.86 -4.26
CA CYS A 22 -4.12 3.26 -3.31
C CYS A 22 -5.37 2.36 -3.36
N GLY A 23 -5.51 1.50 -4.38
CA GLY A 23 -6.69 0.67 -4.58
C GLY A 23 -7.98 1.51 -4.62
N THR A 24 -8.98 1.09 -3.87
CA THR A 24 -10.26 1.81 -3.74
C THR A 24 -10.24 2.95 -2.71
N GLY A 25 -9.07 3.26 -2.15
CA GLY A 25 -8.84 4.40 -1.26
C GLY A 25 -9.16 4.18 0.22
N GLY A 26 -9.25 2.93 0.69
CA GLY A 26 -9.58 2.66 2.09
C GLY A 26 -8.64 3.37 3.06
N GLN A 27 -7.34 3.14 2.91
CA GLN A 27 -6.28 3.78 3.71
C GLN A 27 -6.17 5.27 3.44
N THR A 28 -6.32 5.67 2.17
CA THR A 28 -6.29 7.09 1.78
C THR A 28 -7.36 7.91 2.47
N MET A 29 -8.59 7.38 2.60
CA MET A 29 -9.67 8.09 3.30
C MET A 29 -9.34 8.26 4.79
N VAL A 30 -8.71 7.25 5.41
CA VAL A 30 -8.22 7.35 6.80
C VAL A 30 -7.13 8.42 6.91
N LEU A 31 -6.14 8.43 6.00
CA LEU A 31 -5.12 9.48 5.95
C LEU A 31 -5.75 10.86 5.82
N ALA A 32 -6.68 11.03 4.90
CA ALA A 32 -7.34 12.30 4.65
C ALA A 32 -8.11 12.84 5.86
N GLN A 33 -8.72 11.97 6.64
CA GLN A 33 -9.41 12.38 7.87
C GLN A 33 -8.46 12.85 8.99
N HIS A 34 -7.17 12.48 8.90
CA HIS A 34 -6.18 12.74 9.96
C HIS A 34 -4.99 13.59 9.50
N THR A 35 -4.99 14.05 8.24
CA THR A 35 -3.97 14.94 7.70
C THR A 35 -4.62 16.16 7.05
N PRO A 36 -4.00 17.35 7.13
CA PRO A 36 -4.58 18.56 6.57
C PRO A 36 -4.29 18.77 5.07
N GLY A 37 -3.31 18.07 4.51
CA GLY A 37 -2.82 18.28 3.14
C GLY A 37 -3.72 17.72 2.04
N SER A 38 -3.31 17.92 0.79
CA SER A 38 -3.92 17.32 -0.39
C SER A 38 -3.32 15.94 -0.67
N ILE A 39 -4.15 14.97 -1.05
CA ILE A 39 -3.74 13.60 -1.31
C ILE A 39 -4.08 13.21 -2.75
N THR A 40 -3.09 12.75 -3.49
CA THR A 40 -3.29 12.09 -4.78
C THR A 40 -3.09 10.59 -4.59
N GLY A 41 -4.17 9.82 -4.73
CA GLY A 41 -4.11 8.36 -4.80
C GLY A 41 -3.82 7.93 -6.23
N LEU A 42 -2.85 7.03 -6.41
CA LEU A 42 -2.49 6.49 -7.72
C LEU A 42 -2.65 4.97 -7.71
N ASP A 43 -3.37 4.45 -8.70
CA ASP A 43 -3.52 3.01 -8.92
C ASP A 43 -3.58 2.70 -10.42
N PHE A 44 -3.17 1.49 -10.78
CA PHE A 44 -3.14 1.06 -12.17
C PHE A 44 -4.54 0.74 -12.74
N PHE A 45 -5.48 0.33 -11.88
CA PHE A 45 -6.81 -0.12 -12.28
C PHE A 45 -7.84 1.04 -12.30
N PRO A 46 -8.40 1.41 -13.49
CA PRO A 46 -9.40 2.47 -13.58
C PRO A 46 -10.61 2.26 -12.67
N GLU A 47 -11.07 1.02 -12.53
CA GLU A 47 -12.24 0.66 -11.72
C GLU A 47 -11.99 0.93 -10.23
N PHE A 48 -10.75 0.76 -9.76
CA PHE A 48 -10.38 1.11 -8.39
C PHE A 48 -10.40 2.62 -8.20
N ILE A 49 -9.89 3.37 -9.17
CA ILE A 49 -9.88 4.84 -9.12
C ILE A 49 -11.29 5.42 -9.19
N GLU A 50 -12.20 4.85 -9.98
CA GLU A 50 -13.61 5.24 -9.96
C GLU A 50 -14.24 5.02 -8.58
N CYS A 51 -13.96 3.88 -7.95
CA CYS A 51 -14.42 3.59 -6.60
C CYS A 51 -13.79 4.54 -5.58
N PHE A 52 -12.48 4.81 -5.68
CA PHE A 52 -11.75 5.77 -4.87
C PHE A 52 -12.41 7.15 -4.88
N ASN A 53 -12.65 7.71 -6.07
CA ASN A 53 -13.24 9.04 -6.21
C ASN A 53 -14.66 9.11 -5.64
N ARG A 54 -15.48 8.08 -5.87
CA ARG A 54 -16.80 7.96 -5.21
C ARG A 54 -16.72 7.90 -3.69
N ASN A 55 -15.70 7.24 -3.15
CA ASN A 55 -15.49 7.18 -1.69
C ASN A 55 -15.05 8.54 -1.14
N ALA A 56 -14.20 9.28 -1.85
CA ALA A 56 -13.83 10.65 -1.49
C ALA A 56 -15.06 11.58 -1.50
N GLU A 57 -15.91 11.51 -2.52
CA GLU A 57 -17.16 12.28 -2.61
C GLU A 57 -18.12 11.98 -1.45
N LYS A 58 -18.34 10.70 -1.12
CA LYS A 58 -19.20 10.27 0.01
C LYS A 58 -18.76 10.85 1.36
N LEU A 59 -17.46 11.11 1.50
CA LEU A 59 -16.87 11.68 2.73
C LEU A 59 -16.65 13.19 2.65
N ASN A 60 -17.09 13.85 1.57
CA ASN A 60 -16.86 15.28 1.29
C ASN A 60 -15.37 15.66 1.29
N LEU A 61 -14.52 14.80 0.74
CA LEU A 61 -13.06 14.97 0.66
C LEU A 61 -12.55 15.31 -0.75
N GLN A 62 -13.43 15.33 -1.77
CA GLN A 62 -13.09 15.49 -3.20
C GLN A 62 -12.31 16.76 -3.54
N ASP A 63 -12.39 17.80 -2.70
CA ASP A 63 -11.67 19.06 -2.92
C ASP A 63 -10.16 18.94 -2.66
N ARG A 64 -9.72 17.91 -1.92
CA ARG A 64 -8.32 17.69 -1.55
C ARG A 64 -7.84 16.24 -1.69
N VAL A 65 -8.72 15.32 -2.06
CA VAL A 65 -8.40 13.90 -2.27
C VAL A 65 -8.85 13.48 -3.64
N LYS A 66 -7.89 13.10 -4.49
CA LYS A 66 -8.15 12.74 -5.89
C LYS A 66 -7.45 11.44 -6.26
N GLY A 67 -8.19 10.50 -6.81
CA GLY A 67 -7.65 9.30 -7.45
C GLY A 67 -7.25 9.56 -8.90
N VAL A 68 -6.10 9.02 -9.31
CA VAL A 68 -5.54 9.13 -10.67
C VAL A 68 -5.14 7.74 -11.15
N VAL A 69 -5.53 7.38 -12.37
CA VAL A 69 -5.02 6.15 -13.00
C VAL A 69 -3.58 6.36 -13.43
N GLY A 70 -2.70 5.48 -12.99
CA GLY A 70 -1.29 5.56 -13.34
C GLY A 70 -0.48 4.40 -12.78
N SER A 71 0.76 4.29 -13.21
CA SER A 71 1.69 3.26 -12.73
C SER A 71 2.64 3.83 -11.68
N MET A 72 2.87 3.06 -10.61
CA MET A 72 3.79 3.45 -9.53
C MET A 72 5.27 3.38 -9.92
N ASP A 73 5.59 2.80 -11.09
CA ASP A 73 6.93 2.80 -11.69
C ASP A 73 7.12 3.89 -12.75
N ALA A 74 6.12 4.73 -12.99
CA ALA A 74 6.18 5.85 -13.93
C ALA A 74 5.41 7.06 -13.37
N LEU A 75 5.88 7.58 -12.24
CA LEU A 75 5.24 8.67 -11.53
C LEU A 75 5.32 9.99 -12.31
N SER A 76 4.21 10.71 -12.39
CA SER A 76 4.09 12.01 -13.07
C SER A 76 4.19 13.22 -12.12
N PHE A 77 4.64 13.00 -10.89
CA PHE A 77 4.88 14.11 -9.95
C PHE A 77 6.15 14.89 -10.31
N GLU A 78 6.20 16.13 -9.90
CA GLU A 78 7.44 16.89 -9.98
C GLU A 78 8.47 16.38 -8.96
N LYS A 79 9.75 16.44 -9.30
CA LYS A 79 10.82 16.07 -8.36
C LYS A 79 10.77 16.97 -7.13
N GLU A 80 11.08 16.40 -5.97
CA GLU A 80 11.14 17.11 -4.70
C GLU A 80 9.87 17.92 -4.38
N SER A 81 8.69 17.42 -4.79
CA SER A 81 7.41 18.11 -4.58
C SER A 81 6.56 17.53 -3.45
N LEU A 82 6.77 16.26 -3.09
CA LEU A 82 5.94 15.55 -2.13
C LEU A 82 6.49 15.67 -0.70
N ASP A 83 5.61 15.93 0.24
CA ASP A 83 5.91 15.91 1.68
C ASP A 83 5.81 14.50 2.26
N LEU A 84 4.95 13.66 1.67
CA LEU A 84 4.73 12.29 2.08
C LEU A 84 4.41 11.40 0.88
N ILE A 85 5.09 10.27 0.78
CA ILE A 85 4.67 9.13 -0.04
C ILE A 85 4.19 8.03 0.90
N TRP A 86 2.99 7.54 0.63
CA TRP A 86 2.34 6.45 1.33
C TRP A 86 2.15 5.25 0.40
N SER A 87 2.36 4.02 0.89
CA SER A 87 2.10 2.81 0.11
C SER A 87 1.88 1.62 1.04
N GLU A 88 0.64 1.25 1.29
CA GLU A 88 0.30 0.07 2.09
C GLU A 88 -0.02 -1.13 1.18
N GLY A 89 0.77 -2.21 1.29
CA GLY A 89 0.55 -3.46 0.56
C GLY A 89 0.73 -3.34 -0.96
N ALA A 90 1.58 -2.44 -1.44
CA ALA A 90 1.70 -2.20 -2.87
C ALA A 90 3.14 -2.10 -3.42
N ILE A 91 4.11 -1.60 -2.66
CA ILE A 91 5.49 -1.39 -3.14
C ILE A 91 6.14 -2.64 -3.75
N TYR A 92 5.80 -3.83 -3.25
CA TYR A 92 6.32 -5.10 -3.73
C TYR A 92 6.03 -5.35 -5.24
N ASN A 93 4.97 -4.73 -5.80
CA ASN A 93 4.63 -4.89 -7.22
C ASN A 93 5.70 -4.35 -8.17
N ILE A 94 6.48 -3.38 -7.75
CA ILE A 94 7.61 -2.84 -8.54
C ILE A 94 8.98 -3.24 -7.98
N GLY A 95 9.01 -3.93 -6.84
CA GLY A 95 10.19 -4.26 -6.07
C GLY A 95 10.49 -3.22 -4.99
N PHE A 96 10.79 -3.69 -3.79
CA PHE A 96 11.01 -2.84 -2.62
C PHE A 96 12.21 -1.90 -2.80
N GLU A 97 13.36 -2.47 -3.21
CA GLU A 97 14.56 -1.67 -3.42
C GLU A 97 14.40 -0.65 -4.54
N ARG A 98 13.73 -1.03 -5.62
CA ARG A 98 13.42 -0.14 -6.73
C ARG A 98 12.52 1.01 -6.28
N GLY A 99 11.42 0.70 -5.59
CA GLY A 99 10.49 1.71 -5.07
C GLY A 99 11.18 2.70 -4.15
N LEU A 100 12.02 2.23 -3.22
CA LEU A 100 12.79 3.10 -2.33
C LEU A 100 13.66 4.09 -3.11
N ASN A 101 14.41 3.61 -4.12
CA ASN A 101 15.35 4.45 -4.87
C ASN A 101 14.65 5.43 -5.82
N GLU A 102 13.62 4.97 -6.55
CA GLU A 102 12.93 5.80 -7.54
C GLU A 102 12.04 6.85 -6.88
N TRP A 103 11.25 6.46 -5.86
CA TRP A 103 10.28 7.36 -5.22
C TRP A 103 10.96 8.45 -4.39
N ARG A 104 12.18 8.21 -3.90
CA ARG A 104 12.96 9.22 -3.18
C ARG A 104 13.14 10.52 -3.97
N ASN A 105 13.21 10.44 -5.30
CA ASN A 105 13.39 11.60 -6.16
C ASN A 105 12.21 12.59 -6.14
N TYR A 106 11.05 12.14 -5.70
CA TYR A 106 9.82 12.96 -5.63
C TYR A 106 9.59 13.55 -4.25
N LEU A 107 10.28 13.03 -3.21
CA LEU A 107 10.20 13.57 -1.87
C LEU A 107 11.02 14.85 -1.72
N LYS A 108 10.44 15.85 -1.08
CA LYS A 108 11.19 17.01 -0.60
C LYS A 108 12.29 16.59 0.39
N PRO A 109 13.37 17.38 0.54
CA PRO A 109 14.26 17.22 1.67
C PRO A 109 13.48 17.24 2.99
N GLY A 110 13.62 16.18 3.81
CA GLY A 110 12.84 16.02 5.04
C GLY A 110 11.44 15.45 4.87
N GLY A 111 11.02 15.13 3.64
CA GLY A 111 9.78 14.40 3.37
C GLY A 111 9.83 12.94 3.84
N TYR A 112 8.67 12.34 4.02
CA TYR A 112 8.51 11.01 4.58
C TYR A 112 8.12 9.98 3.53
N LEU A 113 8.62 8.76 3.71
CA LEU A 113 8.12 7.57 3.03
C LEU A 113 7.54 6.61 4.08
N ALA A 114 6.29 6.23 3.94
CA ALA A 114 5.63 5.23 4.76
C ALA A 114 5.17 4.06 3.89
N VAL A 115 5.72 2.87 4.13
CA VAL A 115 5.41 1.67 3.35
C VAL A 115 5.13 0.49 4.27
N SER A 116 4.27 -0.42 3.84
CA SER A 116 4.19 -1.76 4.43
C SER A 116 4.80 -2.78 3.48
N GLU A 117 5.50 -3.77 4.05
CA GLU A 117 6.28 -4.74 3.31
C GLU A 117 6.16 -6.13 3.94
N SER A 118 6.15 -7.16 3.10
CA SER A 118 6.18 -8.55 3.54
C SER A 118 7.60 -8.93 3.98
N VAL A 119 7.71 -9.49 5.18
CA VAL A 119 9.01 -9.80 5.78
C VAL A 119 9.01 -11.13 6.50
N TRP A 120 10.19 -11.73 6.60
CA TRP A 120 10.42 -12.87 7.47
C TRP A 120 10.61 -12.41 8.92
N PHE A 121 9.93 -13.09 9.85
CA PHE A 121 10.10 -12.84 11.30
C PHE A 121 11.20 -13.72 11.90
N THR A 122 11.54 -14.83 11.24
CA THR A 122 12.53 -15.81 11.71
C THR A 122 13.40 -16.29 10.56
N ASP A 123 14.61 -16.76 10.88
CA ASP A 123 15.49 -17.41 9.91
C ASP A 123 15.09 -18.87 9.64
N HIS A 124 14.35 -19.48 10.57
CA HIS A 124 13.84 -20.85 10.44
C HIS A 124 12.37 -20.82 10.06
N ARG A 125 12.05 -21.46 8.93
CA ARG A 125 10.71 -21.58 8.38
C ARG A 125 10.56 -22.89 7.63
N PRO A 126 9.35 -23.48 7.55
CA PRO A 126 9.08 -24.65 6.72
C PRO A 126 9.48 -24.40 5.26
N ALA A 127 10.05 -25.41 4.59
CA ALA A 127 10.47 -25.29 3.20
C ALA A 127 9.32 -24.89 2.28
N GLU A 128 8.12 -25.44 2.50
CA GLU A 128 6.91 -25.13 1.74
C GLU A 128 6.57 -23.61 1.79
N ILE A 129 6.63 -23.00 2.97
CA ILE A 129 6.39 -21.56 3.14
C ILE A 129 7.49 -20.73 2.47
N HIS A 130 8.74 -21.18 2.60
CA HIS A 130 9.87 -20.55 1.93
C HIS A 130 9.68 -20.56 0.41
N ASP A 131 9.40 -21.72 -0.17
CA ASP A 131 9.27 -21.90 -1.61
C ASP A 131 8.08 -21.14 -2.18
N PHE A 132 6.93 -21.15 -1.45
CA PHE A 132 5.77 -20.33 -1.81
C PHE A 132 6.15 -18.84 -1.98
N TRP A 133 6.76 -18.26 -0.96
CA TRP A 133 7.11 -16.85 -0.99
C TRP A 133 8.23 -16.51 -1.98
N MET A 134 9.24 -17.37 -2.12
CA MET A 134 10.31 -17.17 -3.12
C MET A 134 9.79 -17.24 -4.57
N ASN A 135 8.71 -17.98 -4.81
CA ASN A 135 8.04 -17.97 -6.11
C ASN A 135 7.14 -16.74 -6.31
N ALA A 136 6.49 -16.25 -5.25
CA ALA A 136 5.55 -15.13 -5.32
C ALA A 136 6.27 -13.78 -5.24
N TYR A 137 7.28 -13.65 -4.37
CA TYR A 137 8.00 -12.41 -4.10
C TYR A 137 9.43 -12.68 -3.64
N THR A 138 10.38 -12.64 -4.56
CA THR A 138 11.79 -12.98 -4.32
C THR A 138 12.54 -11.96 -3.45
N GLU A 139 12.04 -10.74 -3.31
CA GLU A 139 12.64 -9.71 -2.45
C GLU A 139 12.23 -9.81 -0.98
N ILE A 140 11.40 -10.80 -0.60
CA ILE A 140 11.04 -11.00 0.81
C ILE A 140 12.30 -11.29 1.63
N ASP A 141 12.48 -10.54 2.73
CA ASP A 141 13.68 -10.63 3.56
C ASP A 141 13.34 -10.33 5.03
N THR A 142 14.31 -10.40 5.91
CA THR A 142 14.12 -10.10 7.33
C THR A 142 13.98 -8.59 7.58
N ILE A 143 13.35 -8.23 8.70
CA ILE A 143 13.18 -6.82 9.10
C ILE A 143 14.53 -6.08 9.14
N PRO A 144 15.62 -6.62 9.76
CA PRO A 144 16.91 -5.95 9.76
C PRO A 144 17.44 -5.66 8.34
N ASN A 145 17.34 -6.62 7.43
CA ASN A 145 17.80 -6.46 6.06
C ASN A 145 16.98 -5.40 5.30
N LYS A 146 15.66 -5.38 5.46
CA LYS A 146 14.81 -4.33 4.88
C LYS A 146 15.16 -2.93 5.43
N VAL A 147 15.47 -2.82 6.72
CA VAL A 147 15.95 -1.55 7.32
C VAL A 147 17.30 -1.13 6.71
N VAL A 148 18.21 -2.07 6.48
CA VAL A 148 19.48 -1.77 5.79
C VAL A 148 19.24 -1.29 4.35
N GLN A 149 18.29 -1.88 3.61
CA GLN A 149 17.91 -1.41 2.27
C GLN A 149 17.37 0.02 2.30
N ILE A 150 16.50 0.35 3.28
CA ILE A 150 15.98 1.71 3.50
C ILE A 150 17.15 2.71 3.73
N GLN A 151 18.11 2.35 4.58
CA GLN A 151 19.27 3.20 4.85
C GLN A 151 20.19 3.37 3.63
N LYS A 152 20.44 2.30 2.88
CA LYS A 152 21.22 2.34 1.63
C LYS A 152 20.58 3.24 0.57
N ALA A 153 19.24 3.27 0.50
CA ALA A 153 18.51 4.18 -0.37
C ALA A 153 18.54 5.64 0.11
N GLY A 154 19.23 5.94 1.22
CA GLY A 154 19.44 7.30 1.74
C GLY A 154 18.31 7.83 2.63
N TYR A 155 17.45 6.95 3.16
CA TYR A 155 16.47 7.33 4.17
C TYR A 155 17.03 7.18 5.58
N ILE A 156 16.46 7.93 6.51
CA ILE A 156 16.67 7.77 7.95
C ILE A 156 15.44 7.04 8.50
N PRO A 157 15.56 5.78 8.97
CA PRO A 157 14.46 5.05 9.56
C PRO A 157 13.91 5.80 10.79
N VAL A 158 12.63 6.11 10.80
CA VAL A 158 11.95 6.78 11.92
C VAL A 158 11.25 5.76 12.82
N ALA A 159 10.54 4.83 12.22
CA ALA A 159 9.83 3.77 12.94
C ALA A 159 9.71 2.51 12.09
N THR A 160 9.75 1.38 12.75
CA THR A 160 9.44 0.06 12.18
C THR A 160 8.60 -0.70 13.19
N PHE A 161 7.51 -1.31 12.76
CA PHE A 161 6.65 -2.11 13.61
C PHE A 161 5.92 -3.18 12.81
N ILE A 162 5.57 -4.25 13.50
CA ILE A 162 4.78 -5.35 12.93
C ILE A 162 3.30 -4.93 12.94
N LEU A 163 2.62 -5.15 11.82
CA LEU A 163 1.17 -4.98 11.74
C LEU A 163 0.50 -6.02 12.63
N PRO A 164 -0.50 -5.64 13.43
CA PRO A 164 -1.23 -6.59 14.26
C PRO A 164 -2.03 -7.55 13.38
N GLU A 165 -2.20 -8.77 13.87
CA GLU A 165 -2.86 -9.87 13.14
C GLU A 165 -4.29 -9.53 12.70
N ASN A 166 -5.02 -8.71 13.47
CA ASN A 166 -6.37 -8.30 13.12
C ASN A 166 -6.46 -7.46 11.83
N CYS A 167 -5.36 -6.87 11.36
CA CYS A 167 -5.33 -6.24 10.04
C CYS A 167 -5.66 -7.24 8.93
N TRP A 168 -5.26 -8.49 9.09
CA TRP A 168 -5.52 -9.58 8.15
C TRP A 168 -6.81 -10.32 8.48
N THR A 169 -6.99 -10.75 9.75
CA THR A 169 -8.11 -11.58 10.14
C THR A 169 -9.43 -10.84 10.06
N GLU A 170 -9.59 -9.70 10.72
CA GLU A 170 -10.86 -8.98 10.83
C GLU A 170 -11.12 -8.03 9.66
N HIS A 171 -10.05 -7.38 9.15
CA HIS A 171 -10.20 -6.32 8.16
C HIS A 171 -9.99 -6.78 6.71
N TYR A 172 -9.48 -7.99 6.49
CA TYR A 172 -9.26 -8.56 5.17
C TYR A 172 -9.99 -9.89 4.98
N TYR A 173 -9.63 -10.96 5.72
CA TYR A 173 -10.18 -12.28 5.49
C TYR A 173 -11.66 -12.41 5.85
N VAL A 174 -12.11 -11.81 6.94
CA VAL A 174 -13.54 -11.88 7.35
C VAL A 174 -14.46 -11.18 6.34
N PRO A 175 -14.20 -9.96 5.87
CA PRO A 175 -14.97 -9.34 4.79
C PRO A 175 -14.92 -10.14 3.47
N GLN A 176 -13.75 -10.67 3.11
CA GLN A 176 -13.58 -11.50 1.92
C GLN A 176 -14.40 -12.78 1.99
N ALA A 177 -14.38 -13.49 3.12
CA ALA A 177 -15.17 -14.70 3.31
C ALA A 177 -16.68 -14.43 3.16
N LYS A 178 -17.17 -13.31 3.70
CA LYS A 178 -18.57 -12.89 3.54
C LYS A 178 -18.92 -12.57 2.07
N ALA A 179 -18.02 -11.96 1.34
CA ALA A 179 -18.22 -11.63 -0.07
C ALA A 179 -18.12 -12.86 -0.99
N LYS A 180 -17.34 -13.89 -0.59
CA LYS A 180 -17.06 -15.09 -1.38
C LYS A 180 -18.32 -15.84 -1.80
N GLU A 181 -19.29 -16.01 -0.90
CA GLU A 181 -20.55 -16.72 -1.22
C GLU A 181 -21.34 -16.02 -2.31
N MET A 182 -21.48 -14.69 -2.22
CA MET A 182 -22.18 -13.90 -3.23
C MET A 182 -21.43 -13.90 -4.56
N PHE A 183 -20.10 -13.83 -4.51
CA PHE A 183 -19.23 -13.88 -5.67
C PHE A 183 -19.37 -15.22 -6.41
N ILE A 184 -19.28 -16.34 -5.71
CA ILE A 184 -19.45 -17.68 -6.27
C ILE A 184 -20.83 -17.83 -6.93
N LYS A 185 -21.90 -17.36 -6.29
CA LYS A 185 -23.26 -17.38 -6.86
C LYS A 185 -23.34 -16.53 -8.15
N LYS A 186 -22.75 -15.35 -8.12
CA LYS A 186 -22.78 -14.41 -9.27
C LYS A 186 -22.02 -14.93 -10.49
N TYR A 187 -20.91 -15.62 -10.26
CA TYR A 187 -20.02 -16.10 -11.30
C TYR A 187 -20.03 -17.63 -11.44
N ALA A 188 -21.12 -18.29 -11.00
CA ALA A 188 -21.30 -19.72 -11.16
C ALA A 188 -21.11 -20.16 -12.63
N GLY A 189 -20.21 -21.11 -12.85
CA GLY A 189 -19.86 -21.60 -14.19
C GLY A 189 -18.71 -20.87 -14.88
N ASN A 190 -18.21 -19.75 -14.37
CA ASN A 190 -17.01 -19.10 -14.86
C ASN A 190 -15.77 -19.73 -14.20
N LYS A 191 -15.11 -20.66 -14.89
CA LYS A 191 -13.96 -21.40 -14.36
C LYS A 191 -12.80 -20.51 -13.94
N THR A 192 -12.53 -19.41 -14.64
CA THR A 192 -11.45 -18.47 -14.31
C THR A 192 -11.71 -17.76 -12.98
N CYS A 193 -12.95 -17.28 -12.78
CA CYS A 193 -13.32 -16.63 -11.53
C CYS A 193 -13.30 -17.62 -10.33
N LEU A 194 -13.62 -18.88 -10.55
CA LEU A 194 -13.63 -19.90 -9.49
C LEU A 194 -12.21 -20.36 -9.10
N LEU A 195 -11.26 -20.40 -10.04
CA LEU A 195 -9.87 -20.70 -9.76
C LEU A 195 -9.25 -19.68 -8.79
N TYR A 196 -9.48 -18.37 -9.03
CA TYR A 196 -9.01 -17.31 -8.12
C TYR A 196 -9.62 -17.32 -6.72
N THR A 197 -10.74 -18.04 -6.52
CA THR A 197 -11.37 -18.17 -5.19
C THR A 197 -10.98 -19.44 -4.46
N SER A 198 -10.43 -20.45 -5.14
CA SER A 198 -9.94 -21.70 -4.52
C SER A 198 -8.47 -21.59 -4.09
N ASP A 199 -7.62 -20.96 -4.89
CA ASP A 199 -6.18 -20.88 -4.62
C ASP A 199 -5.80 -19.82 -3.55
N ALA A 200 -6.73 -18.95 -3.16
CA ALA A 200 -6.54 -18.01 -2.07
C ALA A 200 -7.03 -18.52 -0.70
N ALA A 201 -7.50 -19.78 -0.62
CA ALA A 201 -8.13 -20.34 0.57
C ALA A 201 -7.40 -21.59 1.13
N ASP A 202 -6.39 -22.10 0.44
CA ASP A 202 -5.47 -23.15 0.86
C ASP A 202 -4.07 -22.54 1.12
#